data_61eb54779e3e5084ebd68723cc3995f7
#
_entry.id   61eb54779e3e5084ebd68723cc3995f7
#
_cell.length_a   1.000
_cell.length_b   1.000
_cell.length_c   1.000
_cell.angle_alpha   90.00
_cell.angle_beta   90.00
_cell.angle_gamma   90.00
#
_symmetry.space_group_name_H-M   'P 1'
#
loop_
_entity.id
_entity.type
_entity.pdbx_description
1 polymer ?
#
loop_
_entity_poly.entity_id
_entity_poly.type
_entity_poly.pdbx_seq_one_letter_code
_entity_poly.pdbx_strand_id
1 'polypeptide(L)'
;MNKKQILKNSFLGLLGLLFSSVLWAHGGAAGTDTDQCKFELEPNHWLHYTAYQPNAYPGDEFCGSLPDAGTLTQLVFDYQDVRYRNMAVEFEVTKEPEGTRVFFRDAKKQKSGTVVLSLPKGVPEAGKYLIHITLHKDNGERLDAHMGFKAGTGAPSGTGSMLMYLLIAFAGLYVLYLSNEGFKNKVDSIIGNATKLK
;
A
#
# COMPACT_ATOMS: atom_id res chain seq x y z
N MET A 1 -2.58 47.47 2.79
CA MET A 1 -1.98 46.17 3.12
C MET A 1 -0.60 46.10 2.46
N ASN A 2 0.46 45.87 3.23
CA ASN A 2 1.85 45.97 2.75
C ASN A 2 2.15 44.75 1.84
N LYS A 3 2.87 44.93 0.70
CA LYS A 3 3.19 43.87 -0.26
C LYS A 3 3.80 42.61 0.41
N LYS A 4 4.60 42.81 1.47
CA LYS A 4 5.17 41.70 2.30
C LYS A 4 4.10 40.88 3.02
N GLN A 5 3.03 41.52 3.47
CA GLN A 5 1.94 40.87 4.21
C GLN A 5 1.03 40.05 3.27
N ILE A 6 0.81 40.56 2.05
CA ILE A 6 0.09 39.82 0.99
C ILE A 6 0.86 38.56 0.61
N LEU A 7 2.17 38.68 0.39
CA LEU A 7 3.02 37.55 -0.01
C LEU A 7 3.06 36.46 1.10
N LYS A 8 3.16 36.90 2.38
CA LYS A 8 3.14 36.00 3.53
C LYS A 8 1.80 35.25 3.65
N ASN A 9 0.69 35.94 3.49
CA ASN A 9 -0.64 35.33 3.57
C ASN A 9 -0.94 34.39 2.39
N SER A 10 -0.51 34.75 1.18
CA SER A 10 -0.63 33.90 0.00
C SER A 10 0.22 32.62 0.12
N PHE A 11 1.41 32.73 0.70
CA PHE A 11 2.28 31.57 0.92
C PHE A 11 1.73 30.63 2.02
N LEU A 12 1.20 31.18 3.12
CA LEU A 12 0.51 30.39 4.14
C LEU A 12 -0.74 29.68 3.60
N GLY A 13 -1.49 30.35 2.73
CA GLY A 13 -2.65 29.75 2.05
C GLY A 13 -2.25 28.61 1.11
N LEU A 14 -1.18 28.79 0.34
CA LEU A 14 -0.66 27.76 -0.55
C LEU A 14 -0.10 26.54 0.23
N LEU A 15 0.57 26.82 1.35
CA LEU A 15 1.07 25.77 2.25
C LEU A 15 -0.10 24.96 2.85
N GLY A 16 -1.17 25.64 3.28
CA GLY A 16 -2.40 24.99 3.77
C GLY A 16 -3.06 24.10 2.73
N LEU A 17 -3.08 24.52 1.47
CA LEU A 17 -3.61 23.74 0.35
C LEU A 17 -2.75 22.51 0.05
N LEU A 18 -1.42 22.61 0.17
CA LEU A 18 -0.50 21.47 -0.02
C LEU A 18 -0.63 20.42 1.11
N PHE A 19 -0.94 20.85 2.34
CA PHE A 19 -1.17 19.91 3.46
C PHE A 19 -2.56 19.27 3.45
N SER A 20 -3.57 19.90 2.83
CA SER A 20 -4.91 19.34 2.76
C SER A 20 -5.01 18.11 1.82
N SER A 21 -4.06 17.93 0.91
CA SER A 21 -4.04 16.82 -0.05
C SER A 21 -3.37 15.54 0.49
N VAL A 22 -2.82 15.55 1.71
CA VAL A 22 -2.07 14.40 2.29
C VAL A 22 -2.96 13.50 3.16
N LEU A 23 -4.23 13.81 3.34
CA LEU A 23 -5.20 12.91 3.98
C LEU A 23 -5.72 11.86 2.99
N TRP A 24 -4.81 11.06 2.47
CA TRP A 24 -5.18 9.78 1.87
C TRP A 24 -5.42 8.80 3.02
N ALA A 25 -6.68 8.72 3.43
CA ALA A 25 -7.14 7.57 4.19
C ALA A 25 -6.91 6.34 3.28
N HIS A 26 -5.94 5.50 3.62
CA HIS A 26 -5.78 4.18 3.03
C HIS A 26 -6.98 3.32 3.46
N GLY A 27 -8.04 3.41 2.73
CA GLY A 27 -9.27 2.67 2.88
C GLY A 27 -10.02 2.83 1.58
N GLY A 28 -9.48 2.29 0.48
CA GLY A 28 -10.25 2.14 -0.74
C GLY A 28 -11.47 1.28 -0.41
N ALA A 29 -12.68 1.85 -0.48
CA ALA A 29 -13.87 1.03 -0.42
C ALA A 29 -13.77 -0.04 -1.51
N ALA A 30 -13.95 -1.31 -1.14
CA ALA A 30 -13.97 -2.41 -2.09
C ALA A 30 -14.92 -2.06 -3.24
N GLY A 31 -14.42 -2.09 -4.48
CA GLY A 31 -15.24 -1.80 -5.67
C GLY A 31 -15.05 -0.43 -6.32
N THR A 32 -14.09 0.38 -5.88
CA THR A 32 -13.71 1.58 -6.62
C THR A 32 -12.70 1.23 -7.72
N ASP A 33 -12.71 1.94 -8.84
CA ASP A 33 -11.76 1.72 -9.96
C ASP A 33 -10.29 1.98 -9.56
N THR A 34 -10.05 2.55 -8.38
CA THR A 34 -8.74 2.80 -7.80
C THR A 34 -8.19 1.63 -6.97
N ASP A 35 -8.98 0.58 -6.73
CA ASP A 35 -8.56 -0.61 -6.00
C ASP A 35 -7.62 -1.45 -6.87
N GLN A 36 -6.33 -1.38 -6.54
CA GLN A 36 -5.26 -2.13 -7.21
C GLN A 36 -5.14 -3.59 -6.75
N CYS A 37 -5.83 -3.96 -5.67
CA CYS A 37 -5.76 -5.28 -5.05
C CYS A 37 -6.93 -6.18 -5.46
N LYS A 38 -7.58 -5.89 -6.57
CA LYS A 38 -8.66 -6.70 -7.12
C LYS A 38 -8.16 -7.58 -8.27
N PHE A 39 -8.70 -8.76 -8.39
CA PHE A 39 -8.51 -9.62 -9.53
C PHE A 39 -9.84 -10.21 -10.00
N GLU A 40 -9.91 -10.52 -11.27
CA GLU A 40 -11.13 -10.96 -11.93
C GLU A 40 -11.31 -12.47 -11.79
N LEU A 41 -12.50 -12.90 -11.34
CA LEU A 41 -12.91 -14.30 -11.28
C LEU A 41 -13.64 -14.72 -12.58
N GLU A 42 -14.52 -13.86 -13.02
CA GLU A 42 -15.30 -13.96 -14.26
C GLU A 42 -15.44 -12.56 -14.85
N PRO A 43 -15.76 -12.37 -16.13
CA PRO A 43 -15.96 -11.06 -16.73
C PRO A 43 -16.86 -10.16 -15.87
N ASN A 44 -16.34 -9.03 -15.46
CA ASN A 44 -17.00 -8.04 -14.55
C ASN A 44 -17.28 -8.52 -13.11
N HIS A 45 -16.67 -9.62 -12.67
CA HIS A 45 -16.79 -10.12 -11.30
C HIS A 45 -15.43 -10.19 -10.62
N TRP A 46 -15.28 -9.39 -9.59
CA TRP A 46 -13.99 -9.14 -8.93
C TRP A 46 -13.95 -9.72 -7.52
N LEU A 47 -12.77 -10.17 -7.16
CA LEU A 47 -12.39 -10.53 -5.80
C LEU A 47 -11.37 -9.49 -5.33
N HIS A 48 -11.62 -8.91 -4.16
CA HIS A 48 -10.64 -8.05 -3.50
C HIS A 48 -9.69 -8.90 -2.66
N TYR A 49 -8.42 -8.55 -2.68
CA TYR A 49 -7.36 -9.23 -1.94
C TYR A 49 -6.58 -8.25 -1.09
N THR A 50 -6.33 -8.62 0.15
CA THR A 50 -5.42 -7.89 1.04
C THR A 50 -4.58 -8.89 1.83
N ALA A 51 -3.31 -8.59 2.02
CA ALA A 51 -2.43 -9.39 2.86
C ALA A 51 -1.96 -8.60 4.08
N TYR A 52 -1.80 -9.29 5.20
CA TYR A 52 -1.35 -8.73 6.47
C TYR A 52 -0.21 -9.57 7.02
N GLN A 53 0.77 -8.90 7.62
CA GLN A 53 1.84 -9.52 8.40
C GLN A 53 1.85 -8.94 9.83
N PRO A 54 0.85 -9.28 10.66
CA PRO A 54 0.52 -8.54 11.89
C PRO A 54 1.62 -8.57 12.95
N ASN A 55 2.50 -9.58 12.94
CA ASN A 55 3.60 -9.67 13.90
C ASN A 55 4.79 -8.76 13.53
N ALA A 56 5.02 -8.53 12.24
CA ALA A 56 6.15 -7.75 11.76
C ALA A 56 5.73 -6.31 11.40
N TYR A 57 4.52 -6.15 10.86
CA TYR A 57 3.98 -4.88 10.35
C TYR A 57 2.54 -4.71 10.81
N PRO A 58 2.32 -4.39 12.10
CA PRO A 58 0.97 -4.25 12.66
C PRO A 58 0.24 -3.06 12.05
N GLY A 59 -0.94 -3.33 11.48
CA GLY A 59 -1.80 -2.31 10.87
C GLY A 59 -1.50 -2.00 9.41
N ASP A 60 -0.44 -2.55 8.83
CA ASP A 60 -0.12 -2.36 7.43
C ASP A 60 -0.85 -3.37 6.54
N GLU A 61 -1.30 -2.90 5.38
CA GLU A 61 -1.97 -3.67 4.34
C GLU A 61 -1.05 -3.81 3.12
N PHE A 62 -0.98 -5.01 2.57
CA PHE A 62 -0.12 -5.31 1.43
C PHE A 62 -0.94 -5.86 0.26
N CYS A 63 -0.51 -5.50 -0.95
CA CYS A 63 -1.09 -5.99 -2.19
C CYS A 63 0.02 -6.45 -3.13
N GLY A 64 0.11 -7.73 -3.38
CA GLY A 64 1.05 -8.30 -4.34
C GLY A 64 2.54 -8.29 -3.93
N SER A 65 2.90 -7.65 -2.83
CA SER A 65 4.27 -7.64 -2.29
C SER A 65 4.23 -7.71 -0.77
N LEU A 66 4.86 -8.74 -0.20
CA LEU A 66 4.98 -8.96 1.23
C LEU A 66 6.40 -8.66 1.68
N PRO A 67 6.61 -7.80 2.70
CA PRO A 67 7.94 -7.46 3.18
C PRO A 67 8.76 -8.68 3.60
N ASP A 68 8.17 -9.58 4.39
CA ASP A 68 8.85 -10.76 4.90
C ASP A 68 8.30 -12.06 4.29
N ALA A 69 9.15 -13.10 4.25
CA ALA A 69 8.75 -14.45 3.85
C ALA A 69 8.28 -15.26 5.07
N GLY A 70 9.16 -15.62 5.98
CA GLY A 70 8.96 -16.59 7.06
C GLY A 70 8.13 -16.13 8.26
N THR A 71 7.28 -15.10 8.13
CA THR A 71 6.45 -14.58 9.22
C THR A 71 4.97 -14.91 9.03
N LEU A 72 4.20 -14.91 10.12
CA LEU A 72 2.74 -15.05 10.05
C LEU A 72 2.17 -14.11 8.98
N THR A 73 1.52 -14.69 8.00
CA THR A 73 0.87 -13.97 6.90
C THR A 73 -0.61 -14.36 6.84
N GLN A 74 -1.48 -13.37 6.77
CA GLN A 74 -2.92 -13.54 6.58
C GLN A 74 -3.29 -12.98 5.21
N LEU A 75 -3.84 -13.83 4.35
CA LEU A 75 -4.36 -13.44 3.04
C LEU A 75 -5.87 -13.36 3.18
N VAL A 76 -6.43 -12.19 2.94
CA VAL A 76 -7.85 -11.90 3.08
C VAL A 76 -8.45 -11.70 1.70
N PHE A 77 -9.53 -12.41 1.42
CA PHE A 77 -10.25 -12.37 0.15
C PHE A 77 -11.70 -11.97 0.39
N ASP A 78 -12.11 -10.87 -0.24
CA ASP A 78 -13.47 -10.34 -0.10
C ASP A 78 -14.24 -10.51 -1.41
N TYR A 79 -15.33 -11.29 -1.36
CA TYR A 79 -16.23 -11.44 -2.48
C TYR A 79 -17.19 -10.28 -2.57
N GLN A 80 -17.11 -9.53 -3.63
CA GLN A 80 -18.04 -8.42 -3.88
C GLN A 80 -19.43 -8.94 -4.27
N ASP A 81 -19.47 -10.01 -5.06
CA ASP A 81 -20.72 -10.60 -5.52
C ASP A 81 -21.26 -11.65 -4.53
N VAL A 82 -22.52 -11.48 -4.14
CA VAL A 82 -23.23 -12.38 -3.22
C VAL A 82 -23.31 -13.82 -3.73
N ARG A 83 -23.27 -14.02 -5.05
CA ARG A 83 -23.33 -15.35 -5.69
C ARG A 83 -22.18 -16.27 -5.26
N TYR A 84 -21.01 -15.72 -4.95
CA TYR A 84 -19.84 -16.50 -4.58
C TYR A 84 -19.82 -16.89 -3.08
N ARG A 85 -20.64 -16.26 -2.24
CA ARG A 85 -20.59 -16.43 -0.77
C ARG A 85 -20.93 -17.83 -0.27
N ASN A 86 -21.66 -18.61 -1.05
CA ASN A 86 -22.08 -19.97 -0.66
C ASN A 86 -21.29 -21.07 -1.40
N MET A 87 -20.35 -20.70 -2.26
CA MET A 87 -19.55 -21.67 -2.98
C MET A 87 -18.45 -22.24 -2.07
N ALA A 88 -18.05 -23.49 -2.30
CA ALA A 88 -16.89 -24.06 -1.66
C ALA A 88 -15.63 -23.49 -2.32
N VAL A 89 -14.67 -23.06 -1.52
CA VAL A 89 -13.43 -22.40 -1.99
C VAL A 89 -12.23 -23.22 -1.57
N GLU A 90 -11.43 -23.59 -2.55
CA GLU A 90 -10.14 -24.24 -2.42
C GLU A 90 -9.02 -23.22 -2.65
N PHE A 91 -7.93 -23.36 -1.90
CA PHE A 91 -6.75 -22.52 -2.07
C PHE A 91 -5.50 -23.36 -2.19
N GLU A 92 -4.68 -23.02 -3.16
CA GLU A 92 -3.33 -23.54 -3.31
C GLU A 92 -2.35 -22.37 -3.45
N VAL A 93 -1.19 -22.46 -2.81
CA VAL A 93 -0.10 -21.51 -3.02
C VAL A 93 1.09 -22.28 -3.54
N THR A 94 1.61 -21.86 -4.69
CA THR A 94 2.79 -22.42 -5.32
C THR A 94 3.94 -21.42 -5.36
N LYS A 95 5.16 -21.90 -5.25
CA LYS A 95 6.36 -21.11 -5.48
C LYS A 95 6.73 -21.14 -6.96
N GLU A 96 6.99 -19.98 -7.53
CA GLU A 96 7.33 -19.82 -8.92
C GLU A 96 8.87 -19.64 -9.12
N PRO A 97 9.47 -20.14 -10.22
CA PRO A 97 8.81 -20.75 -11.39
C PRO A 97 8.60 -22.26 -11.29
N GLU A 98 9.02 -22.90 -10.20
CA GLU A 98 9.05 -24.37 -10.08
C GLU A 98 7.65 -25.00 -9.93
N GLY A 99 6.63 -24.21 -9.61
CA GLY A 99 5.28 -24.66 -9.34
C GLY A 99 5.18 -25.53 -8.06
N THR A 100 6.16 -25.41 -7.16
CA THR A 100 6.20 -26.22 -5.94
C THR A 100 5.11 -25.76 -4.98
N ARG A 101 4.21 -26.67 -4.61
CA ARG A 101 3.14 -26.40 -3.64
C ARG A 101 3.73 -26.13 -2.25
N VAL A 102 3.46 -24.94 -1.70
CA VAL A 102 3.90 -24.56 -0.35
C VAL A 102 2.73 -24.51 0.65
N PHE A 103 1.50 -24.41 0.15
CA PHE A 103 0.31 -24.45 0.97
C PHE A 103 -0.88 -25.00 0.18
N PHE A 104 -1.76 -25.72 0.87
CA PHE A 104 -3.02 -26.21 0.31
C PHE A 104 -4.12 -26.20 1.37
N ARG A 105 -5.31 -25.81 0.97
CA ARG A 105 -6.54 -25.90 1.77
C ARG A 105 -7.65 -26.45 0.92
N ASP A 106 -8.22 -27.57 1.34
CA ASP A 106 -9.36 -28.21 0.68
C ASP A 106 -10.57 -27.27 0.56
N ALA A 107 -11.37 -27.55 -0.44
CA ALA A 107 -12.60 -26.82 -0.74
C ALA A 107 -13.54 -26.80 0.47
N LYS A 108 -13.88 -25.63 0.97
CA LYS A 108 -14.75 -25.42 2.13
C LYS A 108 -15.79 -24.35 1.82
N LYS A 109 -17.07 -24.66 2.08
CA LYS A 109 -18.16 -23.68 1.99
C LYS A 109 -17.97 -22.58 3.04
N GLN A 110 -18.10 -21.33 2.59
CA GLN A 110 -18.03 -20.15 3.43
C GLN A 110 -19.36 -19.39 3.34
N LYS A 111 -19.91 -19.01 4.48
CA LYS A 111 -21.13 -18.19 4.55
C LYS A 111 -20.81 -16.68 4.55
N SER A 112 -19.57 -16.34 4.89
CA SER A 112 -19.08 -14.96 4.92
C SER A 112 -18.73 -14.47 3.52
N GLY A 113 -18.85 -13.18 3.28
CA GLY A 113 -18.30 -12.52 2.09
C GLY A 113 -16.77 -12.41 2.13
N THR A 114 -16.16 -12.73 3.27
CA THR A 114 -14.70 -12.64 3.47
C THR A 114 -14.15 -14.02 3.82
N VAL A 115 -13.05 -14.38 3.18
CA VAL A 115 -12.29 -15.60 3.49
C VAL A 115 -10.88 -15.23 3.92
N VAL A 116 -10.46 -15.73 5.08
CA VAL A 116 -9.10 -15.54 5.57
C VAL A 116 -8.33 -16.86 5.41
N LEU A 117 -7.20 -16.77 4.72
CA LEU A 117 -6.21 -17.81 4.61
C LEU A 117 -5.03 -17.45 5.52
N SER A 118 -4.83 -18.23 6.57
CA SER A 118 -3.72 -18.01 7.49
C SER A 118 -2.54 -18.92 7.13
N LEU A 119 -1.38 -18.32 6.95
CA LEU A 119 -0.09 -18.97 6.78
C LEU A 119 0.75 -18.71 8.04
N PRO A 120 0.68 -19.58 9.08
CA PRO A 120 1.28 -19.29 10.38
C PRO A 120 2.80 -19.07 10.35
N LYS A 121 3.48 -19.69 9.39
CA LYS A 121 4.91 -19.55 9.16
C LYS A 121 5.23 -18.74 7.91
N GLY A 122 4.24 -18.06 7.34
CA GLY A 122 4.38 -17.40 6.04
C GLY A 122 4.68 -18.38 4.91
N VAL A 123 5.43 -17.89 3.92
CA VAL A 123 6.00 -18.73 2.85
C VAL A 123 7.46 -19.09 3.18
N PRO A 124 8.01 -20.20 2.64
CA PRO A 124 9.30 -20.73 3.09
C PRO A 124 10.49 -19.79 2.92
N GLU A 125 10.51 -19.01 1.86
CA GLU A 125 11.64 -18.14 1.50
C GLU A 125 11.19 -16.94 0.65
N ALA A 126 12.10 -15.99 0.45
CA ALA A 126 11.84 -14.87 -0.46
C ALA A 126 11.71 -15.36 -1.90
N GLY A 127 10.75 -14.79 -2.64
CA GLY A 127 10.51 -15.21 -4.03
C GLY A 127 9.17 -14.79 -4.58
N LYS A 128 8.84 -15.36 -5.73
CA LYS A 128 7.53 -15.18 -6.38
C LYS A 128 6.65 -16.37 -6.05
N TYR A 129 5.39 -16.09 -5.80
CA TYR A 129 4.37 -17.08 -5.48
C TYR A 129 3.12 -16.83 -6.29
N LEU A 130 2.36 -17.89 -6.55
CA LEU A 130 1.07 -17.84 -7.19
C LEU A 130 0.02 -18.45 -6.27
N ILE A 131 -1.06 -17.72 -6.03
CA ILE A 131 -2.23 -18.22 -5.34
C ILE A 131 -3.21 -18.69 -6.39
N HIS A 132 -3.63 -19.96 -6.29
CA HIS A 132 -4.72 -20.52 -7.05
C HIS A 132 -5.95 -20.53 -6.16
N ILE A 133 -7.04 -19.98 -6.65
CA ILE A 133 -8.33 -19.90 -5.96
C ILE A 133 -9.36 -20.58 -6.84
N THR A 134 -9.90 -21.69 -6.35
CA THR A 134 -10.93 -22.43 -7.07
C THR A 134 -12.24 -22.38 -6.33
N LEU A 135 -13.27 -21.78 -6.95
CA LEU A 135 -14.64 -21.81 -6.45
C LEU A 135 -15.39 -22.96 -7.12
N HIS A 136 -16.02 -23.80 -6.30
CA HIS A 136 -16.81 -24.93 -6.76
C HIS A 136 -18.29 -24.54 -6.74
N LYS A 137 -18.91 -24.51 -7.92
CA LYS A 137 -20.34 -24.29 -8.07
C LYS A 137 -21.12 -25.57 -7.71
N ASP A 138 -22.35 -25.43 -7.27
CA ASP A 138 -23.20 -26.58 -6.92
C ASP A 138 -23.55 -27.50 -8.11
N ASN A 139 -23.40 -26.99 -9.35
CA ASN A 139 -23.59 -27.76 -10.60
C ASN A 139 -22.33 -28.54 -11.04
N GLY A 140 -21.23 -28.48 -10.25
CA GLY A 140 -19.96 -29.14 -10.55
C GLY A 140 -18.99 -28.32 -11.41
N GLU A 141 -19.38 -27.14 -11.88
CA GLU A 141 -18.47 -26.21 -12.55
C GLU A 141 -17.47 -25.60 -11.55
N ARG A 142 -16.29 -25.26 -12.06
CA ARG A 142 -15.22 -24.62 -11.30
C ARG A 142 -14.90 -23.26 -11.90
N LEU A 143 -14.66 -22.30 -11.03
CA LEU A 143 -14.08 -21.00 -11.39
C LEU A 143 -12.68 -20.95 -10.81
N ASP A 144 -11.69 -20.83 -11.68
CA ASP A 144 -10.29 -20.79 -11.28
C ASP A 144 -9.73 -19.38 -11.51
N ALA A 145 -9.17 -18.79 -10.45
CA ALA A 145 -8.49 -17.51 -10.51
C ALA A 145 -7.07 -17.64 -9.98
N HIS A 146 -6.17 -16.85 -10.53
CA HIS A 146 -4.77 -16.86 -10.16
C HIS A 146 -4.30 -15.48 -9.79
N MET A 147 -3.56 -15.38 -8.67
CA MET A 147 -2.98 -14.14 -8.24
C MET A 147 -1.52 -14.31 -7.84
N GLY A 148 -0.63 -13.55 -8.50
CA GLY A 148 0.78 -13.54 -8.17
C GLY A 148 1.11 -12.57 -7.03
N PHE A 149 2.02 -12.98 -6.14
CA PHE A 149 2.62 -12.09 -5.15
C PHE A 149 4.12 -12.36 -5.00
N LYS A 150 4.83 -11.39 -4.41
CA LYS A 150 6.24 -11.50 -4.05
C LYS A 150 6.36 -11.47 -2.54
N ALA A 151 7.23 -12.32 -1.97
CA ALA A 151 7.56 -12.28 -0.55
C ALA A 151 9.05 -12.00 -0.34
N GLY A 152 9.39 -11.40 0.81
CA GLY A 152 10.76 -11.01 1.12
C GLY A 152 11.23 -9.77 0.35
N THR A 153 10.32 -8.85 0.06
CA THR A 153 10.65 -7.60 -0.67
C THR A 153 11.32 -6.55 0.19
N GLY A 154 11.38 -6.78 1.50
CA GLY A 154 11.83 -5.83 2.51
C GLY A 154 10.73 -4.84 2.92
N ALA A 155 10.99 -4.13 4.00
CA ALA A 155 10.07 -3.08 4.47
C ALA A 155 9.80 -2.06 3.36
N PRO A 156 8.56 -1.53 3.27
CA PRO A 156 8.25 -0.46 2.33
C PRO A 156 9.26 0.67 2.50
N SER A 157 9.96 1.03 1.43
CA SER A 157 10.97 2.08 1.50
C SER A 157 10.31 3.41 1.79
N GLY A 158 10.59 3.98 2.96
CA GLY A 158 10.12 5.31 3.38
C GLY A 158 10.73 6.49 2.60
N THR A 159 11.24 6.25 1.39
CA THR A 159 11.88 7.26 0.55
C THR A 159 10.96 8.45 0.25
N GLY A 160 9.65 8.18 0.10
CA GLY A 160 8.65 9.23 -0.08
C GLY A 160 8.48 10.11 1.15
N SER A 161 8.54 9.55 2.34
CA SER A 161 8.45 10.31 3.59
C SER A 161 9.71 11.15 3.82
N MET A 162 10.91 10.66 3.51
CA MET A 162 12.14 11.44 3.63
C MET A 162 12.14 12.67 2.72
N LEU A 163 11.72 12.52 1.46
CA LEU A 163 11.57 13.64 0.54
C LEU A 163 10.54 14.67 1.05
N MET A 164 9.43 14.19 1.59
CA MET A 164 8.39 15.05 2.18
C MET A 164 8.93 15.84 3.38
N TYR A 165 9.66 15.19 4.30
CA TYR A 165 10.28 15.89 5.44
C TYR A 165 11.30 16.94 5.00
N LEU A 166 12.10 16.66 3.98
CA LEU A 166 13.01 17.63 3.39
C LEU A 166 12.26 18.83 2.79
N LEU A 167 11.19 18.60 2.06
CA LEU A 167 10.36 19.68 1.51
C LEU A 167 9.73 20.54 2.61
N ILE A 168 9.24 19.93 3.69
CA ILE A 168 8.69 20.63 4.85
C ILE A 168 9.78 21.48 5.53
N ALA A 169 10.97 20.92 5.71
CA ALA A 169 12.10 21.64 6.32
C ALA A 169 12.52 22.84 5.47
N PHE A 170 12.65 22.69 4.14
CA PHE A 170 12.96 23.79 3.23
C PHE A 170 11.86 24.86 3.22
N ALA A 171 10.60 24.46 3.22
CA ALA A 171 9.48 25.40 3.30
C ALA A 171 9.50 26.19 4.63
N GLY A 172 9.78 25.53 5.76
CA GLY A 172 9.93 26.16 7.07
C GLY A 172 11.10 27.17 7.11
N LEU A 173 12.27 26.77 6.59
CA LEU A 173 13.43 27.67 6.47
C LEU A 173 13.14 28.87 5.59
N TYR A 174 12.42 28.68 4.50
CA TYR A 174 12.02 29.76 3.60
C TYR A 174 11.06 30.76 4.26
N VAL A 175 10.09 30.26 5.05
CA VAL A 175 9.20 31.13 5.85
C VAL A 175 9.98 31.91 6.91
N LEU A 176 10.95 31.28 7.59
CA LEU A 176 11.84 31.95 8.52
C LEU A 176 12.67 33.05 7.84
N TYR A 177 13.20 32.77 6.66
CA TYR A 177 13.94 33.74 5.86
C TYR A 177 13.08 34.96 5.48
N LEU A 178 11.80 34.76 5.15
CA LEU A 178 10.88 35.83 4.82
C LEU A 178 10.38 36.64 6.02
N SER A 179 10.29 36.01 7.19
CA SER A 179 9.64 36.57 8.39
C SER A 179 10.62 37.18 9.42
N ASN A 180 11.89 36.74 9.40
CA ASN A 180 12.88 37.15 10.40
C ASN A 180 14.08 37.83 9.74
N GLU A 181 14.20 39.16 9.94
CA GLU A 181 15.29 39.95 9.34
C GLU A 181 16.68 39.52 9.83
N GLY A 182 16.82 39.09 11.09
CA GLY A 182 18.09 38.61 11.64
C GLY A 182 18.54 37.29 10.96
N PHE A 183 17.59 36.39 10.71
CA PHE A 183 17.84 35.15 10.00
C PHE A 183 18.20 35.41 8.53
N LYS A 184 17.44 36.31 7.89
CA LYS A 184 17.70 36.76 6.51
C LYS A 184 19.12 37.29 6.36
N ASN A 185 19.55 38.23 7.22
CA ASN A 185 20.86 38.84 7.16
C ASN A 185 22.01 37.81 7.34
N LYS A 186 21.82 36.80 8.20
CA LYS A 186 22.77 35.69 8.33
C LYS A 186 22.88 34.85 7.07
N VAL A 187 21.74 34.45 6.48
CA VAL A 187 21.69 33.67 5.26
C VAL A 187 22.35 34.43 4.09
N ASP A 188 21.98 35.71 3.91
CA ASP A 188 22.54 36.55 2.86
C ASP A 188 24.06 36.74 3.01
N SER A 189 24.56 36.87 4.24
CA SER A 189 25.99 36.93 4.56
C SER A 189 26.72 35.63 4.17
N ILE A 190 26.15 34.48 4.44
CA ILE A 190 26.74 33.17 4.09
C ILE A 190 26.77 32.99 2.57
N ILE A 191 25.70 33.29 1.88
CA ILE A 191 25.62 33.19 0.42
C ILE A 191 26.54 34.19 -0.26
N GLY A 192 26.60 35.45 0.24
CA GLY A 192 27.46 36.48 -0.29
C GLY A 192 28.96 36.18 -0.09
N ASN A 193 29.36 35.50 0.97
CA ASN A 193 30.70 35.02 1.18
C ASN A 193 31.07 33.84 0.29
N ALA A 194 30.13 32.91 0.05
CA ALA A 194 30.35 31.77 -0.85
C ALA A 194 30.56 32.20 -2.31
N THR A 195 29.90 33.28 -2.75
CA THR A 195 30.08 33.83 -4.12
C THR A 195 31.38 34.62 -4.31
N LYS A 196 32.03 35.07 -3.22
CA LYS A 196 33.31 35.78 -3.29
C LYS A 196 34.54 34.83 -3.30
N LEU A 197 34.34 33.56 -3.06
CA LEU A 197 35.39 32.52 -3.05
C LEU A 197 35.56 31.79 -4.39
N LYS A 198 34.83 32.20 -5.42
CA LYS A 198 34.96 31.78 -6.81
C LYS A 198 35.56 32.91 -7.64
#